data_c01de41bdd2413e0d456d49522e2027b
#
_entry.id   c01de41bdd2413e0d456d49522e2027b
#
_cell.length_a   1.000
_cell.length_b   1.000
_cell.length_c   1.000
_cell.angle_alpha   90.00
_cell.angle_beta   90.00
_cell.angle_gamma   90.00
#
_symmetry.space_group_name_H-M   'P 1'
#
loop_
_entity.id
_entity.type
_entity.pdbx_description
1 polymer ?
#
loop_
_entity_poly.entity_id
_entity_poly.type
_entity_poly.pdbx_seq_one_letter_code
_entity_poly.pdbx_strand_id
1 'polypeptide(L)'
;MAGASSPPPTPKSPKLQPPLLERAKGPSGLDKIVLRDPRGFTAEVRLYGGQVTSWKNEQGDELLFVSSKAVFKSPGAIRGGIPICFPQFGTHGNLEKHGFARNRLWLVDDNPPPLPVNSGIKTYADLILKPSEEDLKIWPHRFEFRLRVALGPKGDLFLTSRIRNTNTDGKPFSFTFAYHTYFSVSDIRCVYALQFLFLPFLSFFPPWIFQAQTSPRV
;
A
#
# COMPACT_ATOMS: atom_id res chain seq x y z
N MET A 1 -12.75 -31.73 -60.68
CA MET A 1 -11.95 -31.52 -59.45
C MET A 1 -12.64 -30.46 -58.62
N ALA A 2 -13.33 -30.82 -57.57
CA ALA A 2 -14.05 -29.91 -56.68
C ALA A 2 -13.08 -29.42 -55.59
N GLY A 3 -12.81 -28.08 -55.57
CA GLY A 3 -11.99 -27.46 -54.53
C GLY A 3 -12.79 -27.37 -53.22
N ALA A 4 -12.30 -28.03 -52.18
CA ALA A 4 -12.85 -27.92 -50.83
C ALA A 4 -12.41 -26.56 -50.25
N SER A 5 -13.35 -25.64 -50.04
CA SER A 5 -13.13 -24.38 -49.29
C SER A 5 -13.04 -24.67 -47.78
N SER A 6 -11.94 -24.24 -47.15
CA SER A 6 -11.77 -24.32 -45.70
C SER A 6 -12.82 -23.47 -44.98
N PRO A 7 -13.35 -23.91 -43.84
CA PRO A 7 -14.33 -23.12 -43.08
C PRO A 7 -13.69 -21.86 -42.51
N PRO A 8 -14.45 -20.76 -42.35
CA PRO A 8 -13.94 -19.51 -41.79
C PRO A 8 -13.56 -19.68 -40.31
N PRO A 9 -12.54 -18.93 -39.82
CA PRO A 9 -12.09 -19.02 -38.46
C PRO A 9 -13.19 -18.58 -37.48
N THR A 10 -13.44 -19.40 -36.47
CA THR A 10 -14.40 -19.13 -35.39
C THR A 10 -14.02 -17.81 -34.68
N PRO A 11 -14.96 -16.89 -34.44
CA PRO A 11 -14.67 -15.66 -33.70
C PRO A 11 -14.23 -16.03 -32.28
N LYS A 12 -13.03 -15.53 -31.89
CA LYS A 12 -12.53 -15.68 -30.53
C LYS A 12 -13.46 -14.95 -29.58
N SER A 13 -13.99 -15.66 -28.58
CA SER A 13 -14.81 -15.08 -27.52
C SER A 13 -14.09 -13.87 -26.89
N PRO A 14 -14.81 -12.76 -26.61
CA PRO A 14 -14.20 -11.61 -26.00
C PRO A 14 -13.62 -12.02 -24.64
N LYS A 15 -12.32 -11.77 -24.44
CA LYS A 15 -11.68 -11.99 -23.12
C LYS A 15 -12.35 -11.05 -22.13
N LEU A 16 -13.06 -11.60 -21.15
CA LEU A 16 -13.60 -10.81 -20.04
C LEU A 16 -12.44 -10.03 -19.41
N GLN A 17 -12.59 -8.72 -19.32
CA GLN A 17 -11.60 -7.91 -18.59
C GLN A 17 -11.69 -8.24 -17.09
N PRO A 18 -10.56 -8.40 -16.39
CA PRO A 18 -10.58 -8.66 -14.96
C PRO A 18 -11.23 -7.49 -14.20
N PRO A 19 -11.88 -7.74 -13.05
CA PRO A 19 -12.52 -6.69 -12.26
C PRO A 19 -11.49 -5.63 -11.82
N LEU A 20 -11.92 -4.38 -11.75
CA LEU A 20 -11.04 -3.26 -11.33
C LEU A 20 -10.53 -3.44 -9.88
N LEU A 21 -11.32 -4.07 -9.02
CA LEU A 21 -10.95 -4.44 -7.66
C LEU A 21 -11.22 -5.92 -7.45
N GLU A 22 -10.23 -6.63 -6.93
CA GLU A 22 -10.31 -8.07 -6.66
C GLU A 22 -9.74 -8.37 -5.28
N ARG A 23 -10.46 -9.19 -4.51
CA ARG A 23 -9.93 -9.81 -3.28
C ARG A 23 -9.32 -11.15 -3.65
N ALA A 24 -8.08 -11.38 -3.27
CA ALA A 24 -7.33 -12.59 -3.61
C ALA A 24 -6.48 -13.07 -2.44
N LYS A 25 -6.05 -14.32 -2.50
CA LYS A 25 -5.04 -14.87 -1.58
C LYS A 25 -3.64 -14.65 -2.16
N GLY A 26 -2.72 -14.26 -1.31
CA GLY A 26 -1.30 -14.22 -1.65
C GLY A 26 -0.61 -15.58 -1.49
N PRO A 27 0.69 -15.69 -1.83
CA PRO A 27 1.44 -16.95 -1.77
C PRO A 27 1.42 -17.64 -0.40
N SER A 28 1.31 -16.89 0.68
CA SER A 28 1.26 -17.40 2.06
C SER A 28 -0.17 -17.55 2.61
N GLY A 29 -1.19 -17.54 1.74
CA GLY A 29 -2.59 -17.61 2.15
C GLY A 29 -3.16 -16.32 2.76
N LEU A 30 -2.33 -15.28 2.93
CA LEU A 30 -2.78 -13.98 3.43
C LEU A 30 -3.61 -13.23 2.39
N ASP A 31 -4.67 -12.60 2.86
CA ASP A 31 -5.55 -11.82 2.01
C ASP A 31 -4.88 -10.57 1.45
N LYS A 32 -5.17 -10.31 0.19
CA LYS A 32 -4.76 -9.09 -0.52
C LYS A 32 -5.91 -8.52 -1.35
N ILE A 33 -5.80 -7.24 -1.64
CA ILE A 33 -6.63 -6.55 -2.62
C ILE A 33 -5.76 -6.22 -3.82
N VAL A 34 -6.25 -6.47 -5.02
CA VAL A 34 -5.62 -6.08 -6.27
C VAL A 34 -6.46 -4.98 -6.89
N LEU A 35 -5.86 -3.83 -7.10
CA LEU A 35 -6.42 -2.69 -7.82
C LEU A 35 -5.93 -2.73 -9.26
N ARG A 36 -6.83 -2.52 -10.22
CA ARG A 36 -6.50 -2.44 -11.64
C ARG A 36 -7.09 -1.19 -12.27
N ASP A 37 -6.33 -0.61 -13.15
CA ASP A 37 -6.81 0.44 -14.04
C ASP A 37 -6.94 -0.14 -15.46
N PRO A 38 -7.95 0.24 -16.27
CA PRO A 38 -8.14 -0.27 -17.63
C PRO A 38 -6.95 -0.08 -18.56
N ARG A 39 -6.05 0.86 -18.26
CA ARG A 39 -4.82 1.13 -19.03
C ARG A 39 -3.65 0.21 -18.69
N GLY A 40 -3.81 -0.70 -17.72
CA GLY A 40 -2.78 -1.67 -17.35
C GLY A 40 -2.07 -1.42 -16.01
N PHE A 41 -2.24 -0.24 -15.41
CA PHE A 41 -1.67 0.03 -14.07
C PHE A 41 -2.30 -0.88 -13.02
N THR A 42 -1.48 -1.37 -12.09
CA THR A 42 -1.98 -2.22 -11.00
C THR A 42 -1.31 -1.87 -9.68
N ALA A 43 -2.02 -2.14 -8.56
CA ALA A 43 -1.43 -2.13 -7.23
C ALA A 43 -1.96 -3.31 -6.40
N GLU A 44 -1.11 -3.86 -5.52
CA GLU A 44 -1.51 -4.89 -4.58
C GLU A 44 -1.33 -4.41 -3.15
N VAL A 45 -2.37 -4.56 -2.35
CA VAL A 45 -2.39 -4.20 -0.93
C VAL A 45 -2.64 -5.46 -0.11
N ARG A 46 -1.75 -5.77 0.82
CA ARG A 46 -1.93 -6.86 1.80
C ARG A 46 -2.76 -6.37 2.97
N LEU A 47 -3.73 -7.17 3.41
CA LEU A 47 -4.47 -6.84 4.64
C LEU A 47 -3.58 -6.95 5.86
N TYR A 48 -2.61 -7.86 5.85
CA TYR A 48 -1.58 -7.90 6.87
C TYR A 48 -0.61 -6.74 6.69
N GLY A 49 -0.60 -5.84 7.66
CA GLY A 49 0.19 -4.60 7.66
C GLY A 49 -0.45 -3.41 6.94
N GLY A 50 -1.60 -3.59 6.26
CA GLY A 50 -2.17 -2.56 5.38
C GLY A 50 -1.19 -2.16 4.28
N GLN A 51 -0.32 -3.07 3.86
CA GLN A 51 0.90 -2.77 3.15
C GLN A 51 0.76 -2.93 1.64
N VAL A 52 1.05 -1.87 0.89
CA VAL A 52 1.21 -1.97 -0.56
C VAL A 52 2.51 -2.72 -0.86
N THR A 53 2.40 -3.84 -1.60
CA THR A 53 3.54 -4.71 -1.92
C THR A 53 3.84 -4.80 -3.40
N SER A 54 3.00 -4.21 -4.26
CA SER A 54 3.22 -4.12 -5.70
C SER A 54 2.56 -2.85 -6.22
N TRP A 55 3.22 -2.18 -7.14
CA TRP A 55 2.70 -1.07 -7.93
C TRP A 55 3.37 -1.12 -9.29
N LYS A 56 2.57 -1.39 -10.33
CA LYS A 56 3.08 -1.59 -11.69
C LYS A 56 2.57 -0.51 -12.63
N ASN A 57 3.44 -0.12 -13.56
CA ASN A 57 3.08 0.74 -14.67
C ASN A 57 2.25 -0.02 -15.73
N GLU A 58 1.87 0.67 -16.82
CA GLU A 58 1.10 0.10 -17.91
C GLU A 58 1.84 -0.98 -18.70
N GLN A 59 3.18 -0.99 -18.68
CA GLN A 59 4.04 -2.00 -19.28
C GLN A 59 4.20 -3.25 -18.38
N GLY A 60 3.73 -3.17 -17.13
CA GLY A 60 3.83 -4.24 -16.16
C GLY A 60 5.13 -4.21 -15.34
N ASP A 61 5.96 -3.16 -15.48
CA ASP A 61 7.18 -3.00 -14.69
C ASP A 61 6.83 -2.71 -13.24
N GLU A 62 7.51 -3.38 -12.31
CA GLU A 62 7.32 -3.21 -10.87
C GLU A 62 8.09 -1.98 -10.37
N LEU A 63 7.37 -1.05 -9.77
CA LEU A 63 7.91 0.23 -9.27
C LEU A 63 8.31 0.16 -7.79
N LEU A 64 7.90 -0.90 -7.08
CA LEU A 64 8.25 -1.13 -5.68
C LEU A 64 9.22 -2.31 -5.57
N PHE A 65 10.15 -2.21 -4.64
CA PHE A 65 11.03 -3.31 -4.28
C PHE A 65 10.42 -4.10 -3.12
N VAL A 66 10.33 -5.40 -3.27
CA VAL A 66 10.05 -6.35 -2.18
C VAL A 66 11.16 -7.39 -2.18
N SER A 67 11.74 -7.63 -1.02
CA SER A 67 12.83 -8.59 -0.88
C SER A 67 12.38 -10.00 -1.29
N SER A 68 13.20 -10.71 -2.05
CA SER A 68 12.96 -12.14 -2.38
C SER A 68 12.95 -13.03 -1.13
N LYS A 69 13.54 -12.54 -0.02
CA LYS A 69 13.52 -13.18 1.30
C LYS A 69 12.42 -12.65 2.22
N ALA A 70 11.47 -11.87 1.70
CA ALA A 70 10.37 -11.36 2.50
C ALA A 70 9.48 -12.49 2.99
N VAL A 71 9.20 -12.50 4.29
CA VAL A 71 8.30 -13.46 4.91
C VAL A 71 6.91 -12.82 5.01
N PHE A 72 5.95 -13.38 4.30
CA PHE A 72 4.55 -12.93 4.33
C PHE A 72 3.78 -13.70 5.40
N LYS A 73 4.20 -13.57 6.65
CA LYS A 73 3.62 -14.31 7.78
C LYS A 73 3.77 -13.51 9.08
N SER A 74 2.68 -13.47 9.88
CA SER A 74 2.73 -12.97 11.26
C SER A 74 3.73 -13.80 12.10
N PRO A 75 4.44 -13.18 13.07
CA PRO A 75 4.32 -11.78 13.52
C PRO A 75 5.26 -10.80 12.81
N GLY A 76 6.06 -11.26 11.84
CA GLY A 76 7.09 -10.44 11.19
C GLY A 76 6.53 -9.41 10.21
N ALA A 77 7.19 -8.26 10.10
CA ALA A 77 6.88 -7.29 9.06
C ALA A 77 7.35 -7.76 7.68
N ILE A 78 6.55 -7.52 6.64
CA ILE A 78 6.93 -7.77 5.24
C ILE A 78 8.04 -6.78 4.85
N ARG A 79 9.17 -7.29 4.35
CA ARG A 79 10.32 -6.46 3.95
C ARG A 79 10.19 -5.99 2.52
N GLY A 80 9.96 -4.69 2.32
CA GLY A 80 9.78 -4.04 1.01
C GLY A 80 8.40 -3.43 0.84
N GLY A 81 8.06 -2.97 -0.35
CA GLY A 81 6.83 -2.25 -0.62
C GLY A 81 6.71 -0.95 0.18
N ILE A 82 5.57 -0.72 0.81
CA ILE A 82 5.30 0.49 1.60
C ILE A 82 4.80 0.11 3.00
N PRO A 83 5.69 -0.31 3.93
CA PRO A 83 5.33 -0.53 5.32
C PRO A 83 4.85 0.75 6.00
N ILE A 84 3.85 0.61 6.88
CA ILE A 84 3.29 1.72 7.65
C ILE A 84 3.95 1.75 9.03
N CYS A 85 4.67 2.84 9.32
CA CYS A 85 5.25 3.09 10.63
C CYS A 85 4.24 3.88 11.46
N PHE A 86 3.61 3.23 12.45
CA PHE A 86 2.64 3.83 13.36
C PHE A 86 2.42 2.91 14.58
N PRO A 87 2.21 3.44 15.77
CA PRO A 87 2.18 4.86 16.16
C PRO A 87 3.57 5.44 16.49
N GLN A 88 4.63 4.72 16.16
CA GLN A 88 6.02 5.15 16.35
C GLN A 88 6.82 4.97 15.06
N PHE A 89 7.67 5.95 14.74
CA PHE A 89 8.70 5.82 13.71
C PHE A 89 10.07 5.56 14.35
N GLY A 90 10.85 4.66 13.77
CA GLY A 90 12.17 4.32 14.30
C GLY A 90 12.10 3.68 15.68
N THR A 91 13.09 4.02 16.50
CA THR A 91 13.24 3.56 17.89
C THR A 91 13.01 4.70 18.89
N HIS A 92 12.37 5.79 18.44
CA HIS A 92 12.12 6.98 19.27
C HIS A 92 10.82 6.81 20.06
N GLY A 93 10.87 5.98 21.11
CA GLY A 93 9.76 5.67 21.99
C GLY A 93 9.89 4.28 22.60
N ASN A 94 8.87 3.84 23.32
CA ASN A 94 8.88 2.58 24.09
C ASN A 94 8.29 1.39 23.33
N LEU A 95 7.85 1.58 22.08
CA LEU A 95 7.30 0.52 21.26
C LEU A 95 8.38 -0.17 20.43
N GLU A 96 8.01 -1.29 19.82
CA GLU A 96 8.85 -1.92 18.79
C GLU A 96 9.24 -0.91 17.71
N LYS A 97 10.42 -1.10 17.13
CA LYS A 97 10.90 -0.29 16.00
C LYS A 97 9.83 -0.16 14.93
N HIS A 98 9.42 1.07 14.62
CA HIS A 98 8.38 1.44 13.67
C HIS A 98 6.93 1.16 14.12
N GLY A 99 6.71 0.89 15.40
CA GLY A 99 5.39 0.62 15.93
C GLY A 99 4.78 -0.71 15.43
N PHE A 100 3.51 -0.89 15.64
CA PHE A 100 2.84 -2.18 15.43
C PHE A 100 1.92 -2.24 14.21
N ALA A 101 1.53 -1.14 13.59
CA ALA A 101 0.52 -1.14 12.50
C ALA A 101 0.88 -2.08 11.33
N ARG A 102 2.17 -2.18 11.00
CA ARG A 102 2.68 -3.05 9.93
C ARG A 102 2.66 -4.56 10.29
N ASN A 103 2.39 -4.89 11.54
CA ASN A 103 2.35 -6.26 12.07
C ASN A 103 0.91 -6.65 12.49
N ARG A 104 -0.10 -5.91 12.06
CA ARG A 104 -1.51 -6.16 12.37
C ARG A 104 -2.31 -6.48 11.12
N LEU A 105 -3.37 -7.24 11.31
CA LEU A 105 -4.35 -7.47 10.26
C LEU A 105 -5.28 -6.25 10.19
N TRP A 106 -5.37 -5.66 9.01
CA TRP A 106 -6.30 -4.59 8.71
C TRP A 106 -7.59 -5.16 8.12
N LEU A 107 -8.69 -4.49 8.37
CA LEU A 107 -9.99 -4.84 7.82
C LEU A 107 -10.28 -3.99 6.58
N VAL A 108 -11.02 -4.55 5.64
CA VAL A 108 -11.55 -3.77 4.51
C VAL A 108 -12.72 -2.92 5.02
N ASP A 109 -12.75 -1.65 4.66
CA ASP A 109 -13.90 -0.78 4.89
C ASP A 109 -14.92 -1.00 3.78
N ASP A 110 -16.01 -1.67 4.07
CA ASP A 110 -17.07 -1.94 3.10
C ASP A 110 -18.02 -0.74 2.91
N ASN A 111 -17.87 0.32 3.72
CA ASN A 111 -18.62 1.58 3.58
C ASN A 111 -17.66 2.79 3.63
N PRO A 112 -16.75 2.92 2.67
CA PRO A 112 -15.75 3.97 2.66
C PRO A 112 -16.37 5.35 2.39
N PRO A 113 -15.77 6.43 2.91
CA PRO A 113 -16.16 7.78 2.54
C PRO A 113 -16.05 7.99 1.02
N PRO A 114 -16.93 8.79 0.41
CA PRO A 114 -16.90 9.02 -1.02
C PRO A 114 -15.57 9.64 -1.46
N LEU A 115 -15.22 9.42 -2.73
CA LEU A 115 -14.11 10.11 -3.37
C LEU A 115 -14.44 11.59 -3.56
N PRO A 116 -13.42 12.46 -3.56
CA PRO A 116 -13.61 13.84 -3.97
C PRO A 116 -14.20 13.92 -5.38
N VAL A 117 -15.10 14.85 -5.59
CA VAL A 117 -15.70 15.13 -6.91
C VAL A 117 -14.56 15.45 -7.89
N ASN A 118 -14.62 14.88 -9.09
CA ASN A 118 -13.62 15.08 -10.15
C ASN A 118 -12.20 14.54 -9.83
N SER A 119 -12.03 13.63 -8.89
CA SER A 119 -10.72 13.03 -8.59
C SER A 119 -10.11 12.24 -9.74
N GLY A 120 -10.93 11.80 -10.70
CA GLY A 120 -10.50 10.91 -11.78
C GLY A 120 -10.10 9.50 -11.33
N ILE A 121 -10.15 9.22 -10.04
CA ILE A 121 -9.86 7.90 -9.44
C ILE A 121 -11.03 6.97 -9.75
N LYS A 122 -10.73 5.81 -10.33
CA LYS A 122 -11.73 4.78 -10.66
C LYS A 122 -11.61 3.54 -9.79
N THR A 123 -10.44 3.32 -9.19
CA THR A 123 -10.14 2.12 -8.43
C THR A 123 -9.44 2.48 -7.13
N TYR A 124 -10.02 2.08 -6.03
CA TYR A 124 -9.45 2.29 -4.69
C TYR A 124 -9.94 1.22 -3.72
N ALA A 125 -9.20 1.07 -2.62
CA ALA A 125 -9.59 0.26 -1.48
C ALA A 125 -9.36 1.06 -0.20
N ASP A 126 -10.28 0.97 0.73
CA ASP A 126 -10.15 1.54 2.07
C ASP A 126 -9.95 0.42 3.08
N LEU A 127 -8.93 0.58 3.91
CA LEU A 127 -8.61 -0.33 5.00
C LEU A 127 -8.74 0.39 6.33
N ILE A 128 -9.10 -0.36 7.37
CA ILE A 128 -9.24 0.16 8.74
C ILE A 128 -8.39 -0.68 9.68
N LEU A 129 -7.65 0.01 10.54
CA LEU A 129 -7.02 -0.56 11.73
C LEU A 129 -7.60 0.09 12.97
N LYS A 130 -8.04 -0.73 13.93
CA LYS A 130 -8.39 -0.32 15.29
C LYS A 130 -7.52 -1.09 16.26
N PRO A 131 -7.18 -0.52 17.42
CA PRO A 131 -6.35 -1.22 18.42
C PRO A 131 -7.09 -2.45 18.94
N SER A 132 -6.36 -3.55 19.09
CA SER A 132 -6.79 -4.70 19.86
C SER A 132 -6.60 -4.43 21.37
N GLU A 133 -7.16 -5.28 22.23
CA GLU A 133 -6.92 -5.17 23.68
C GLU A 133 -5.43 -5.38 24.02
N GLU A 134 -4.68 -6.18 23.24
CA GLU A 134 -3.24 -6.33 23.39
C GLU A 134 -2.49 -5.05 23.00
N ASP A 135 -2.93 -4.38 21.95
CA ASP A 135 -2.35 -3.09 21.55
C ASP A 135 -2.57 -2.03 22.63
N LEU A 136 -3.74 -2.03 23.26
CA LEU A 136 -4.07 -1.08 24.34
C LEU A 136 -3.23 -1.31 25.61
N LYS A 137 -2.71 -2.52 25.85
CA LYS A 137 -1.78 -2.78 26.96
C LYS A 137 -0.42 -2.12 26.75
N ILE A 138 0.05 -2.04 25.49
CA ILE A 138 1.36 -1.49 25.16
C ILE A 138 1.29 0.00 24.76
N TRP A 139 0.16 0.44 24.23
CA TRP A 139 -0.10 1.83 23.85
C TRP A 139 -1.58 2.17 24.12
N PRO A 140 -1.91 2.69 25.33
CA PRO A 140 -3.28 2.78 25.85
C PRO A 140 -4.09 3.93 25.22
N HIS A 141 -4.16 3.97 23.91
CA HIS A 141 -4.90 4.99 23.16
C HIS A 141 -5.83 4.34 22.14
N ARG A 142 -7.11 4.64 22.22
CA ARG A 142 -8.09 4.19 21.24
C ARG A 142 -8.02 5.08 20.01
N PHE A 143 -7.92 4.45 18.86
CA PHE A 143 -7.84 5.13 17.57
C PHE A 143 -8.60 4.37 16.49
N GLU A 144 -8.91 5.07 15.41
CA GLU A 144 -9.29 4.49 14.13
C GLU A 144 -8.34 5.03 13.07
N PHE A 145 -7.58 4.13 12.46
CA PHE A 145 -6.71 4.47 11.35
C PHE A 145 -7.33 3.96 10.06
N ARG A 146 -7.69 4.86 9.15
CA ARG A 146 -8.17 4.54 7.81
C ARG A 146 -7.06 4.82 6.81
N LEU A 147 -6.82 3.84 5.95
CA LEU A 147 -5.89 3.94 4.83
C LEU A 147 -6.67 3.76 3.53
N ARG A 148 -6.69 4.78 2.69
CA ARG A 148 -7.14 4.65 1.31
C ARG A 148 -5.94 4.44 0.41
N VAL A 149 -5.99 3.39 -0.42
CA VAL A 149 -5.04 3.14 -1.50
C VAL A 149 -5.81 3.27 -2.80
N ALA A 150 -5.33 4.11 -3.72
CA ALA A 150 -6.03 4.39 -4.96
C ALA A 150 -5.06 4.51 -6.14
N LEU A 151 -5.53 4.12 -7.33
CA LEU A 151 -4.84 4.38 -8.60
C LEU A 151 -5.44 5.61 -9.27
N GLY A 152 -4.60 6.59 -9.51
CA GLY A 152 -4.95 7.83 -10.18
C GLY A 152 -5.00 7.73 -11.71
N PRO A 153 -5.45 8.80 -12.37
CA PRO A 153 -5.70 8.81 -13.82
C PRO A 153 -4.44 8.60 -14.68
N LYS A 154 -3.25 8.81 -14.14
CA LYS A 154 -1.96 8.58 -14.82
C LYS A 154 -1.20 7.37 -14.26
N GLY A 155 -1.88 6.50 -13.51
CA GLY A 155 -1.25 5.38 -12.83
C GLY A 155 -0.55 5.76 -11.52
N ASP A 156 -0.72 7.01 -11.07
CA ASP A 156 -0.20 7.46 -9.78
C ASP A 156 -0.77 6.62 -8.65
N LEU A 157 0.05 6.29 -7.67
CA LEU A 157 -0.37 5.60 -6.46
C LEU A 157 -0.64 6.63 -5.35
N PHE A 158 -1.88 6.71 -4.92
CA PHE A 158 -2.29 7.57 -3.81
C PHE A 158 -2.49 6.75 -2.53
N LEU A 159 -1.82 7.16 -1.47
CA LEU A 159 -2.07 6.66 -0.12
C LEU A 159 -2.56 7.82 0.74
N THR A 160 -3.79 7.68 1.26
CA THR A 160 -4.36 8.69 2.16
C THR A 160 -4.59 8.06 3.52
N SER A 161 -3.85 8.56 4.51
CA SER A 161 -4.01 8.16 5.92
C SER A 161 -4.88 9.14 6.68
N ARG A 162 -5.84 8.61 7.44
CA ARG A 162 -6.66 9.38 8.38
C ARG A 162 -6.64 8.67 9.72
N ILE A 163 -6.06 9.32 10.72
CA ILE A 163 -5.97 8.80 12.08
C ILE A 163 -6.88 9.64 12.96
N ARG A 164 -7.86 9.00 13.57
CA ARG A 164 -8.83 9.61 14.46
C ARG A 164 -8.63 9.12 15.88
N ASN A 165 -8.57 10.04 16.82
CA ASN A 165 -8.63 9.71 18.24
C ASN A 165 -10.07 9.28 18.58
N THR A 166 -10.21 8.10 19.16
CA THR A 166 -11.50 7.55 19.61
C THR A 166 -11.53 7.27 21.11
N ASN A 167 -10.61 7.87 21.89
CA ASN A 167 -10.69 7.86 23.33
C ASN A 167 -11.99 8.49 23.80
N THR A 168 -12.64 7.87 24.79
CA THR A 168 -13.90 8.36 25.37
C THR A 168 -13.66 9.33 26.53
N ASP A 169 -12.44 9.44 27.03
CA ASP A 169 -12.05 10.33 28.12
C ASP A 169 -11.55 11.71 27.64
N GLY A 170 -11.62 11.97 26.31
CA GLY A 170 -11.22 13.24 25.70
C GLY A 170 -9.71 13.48 25.70
N LYS A 171 -8.89 12.55 26.20
CA LYS A 171 -7.44 12.74 26.26
C LYS A 171 -6.81 12.68 24.88
N PRO A 172 -5.95 13.65 24.53
CA PRO A 172 -5.17 13.60 23.30
C PRO A 172 -4.08 12.51 23.42
N PHE A 173 -3.57 12.09 22.25
CA PHE A 173 -2.34 11.30 22.16
C PHE A 173 -1.42 11.86 21.11
N SER A 174 -0.14 11.57 21.25
CA SER A 174 0.89 11.89 20.26
C SER A 174 1.36 10.61 19.59
N PHE A 175 1.73 10.71 18.32
CA PHE A 175 2.30 9.62 17.56
C PHE A 175 3.30 10.15 16.53
N THR A 176 4.15 9.28 16.03
CA THR A 176 4.94 9.54 14.84
C THR A 176 4.53 8.56 13.73
N PHE A 177 4.58 9.04 12.49
CA PHE A 177 4.08 8.33 11.34
C PHE A 177 5.03 8.44 10.15
N ALA A 178 5.17 7.35 9.38
CA ALA A 178 5.82 7.38 8.09
C ALA A 178 5.34 6.25 7.18
N TYR A 179 5.38 6.50 5.87
CA TYR A 179 5.43 5.47 4.84
C TYR A 179 6.89 5.12 4.57
N HIS A 180 7.30 3.90 4.92
CA HIS A 180 8.68 3.45 4.70
C HIS A 180 8.81 2.80 3.32
N THR A 181 8.80 3.64 2.27
CA THR A 181 8.71 3.19 0.88
C THR A 181 10.03 2.61 0.37
N TYR A 182 9.95 1.47 -0.29
CA TYR A 182 11.04 0.84 -1.02
C TYR A 182 10.73 0.90 -2.51
N PHE A 183 11.42 1.76 -3.24
CA PHE A 183 11.30 1.84 -4.70
C PHE A 183 12.22 0.83 -5.39
N SER A 184 11.74 0.27 -6.50
CA SER A 184 12.55 -0.50 -7.43
C SER A 184 13.33 0.47 -8.31
N VAL A 185 14.65 0.33 -8.36
CA VAL A 185 15.53 1.16 -9.18
C VAL A 185 16.53 0.28 -9.92
N SER A 186 16.84 0.64 -11.16
CA SER A 186 17.83 -0.09 -11.97
C SER A 186 19.26 0.09 -11.47
N ASP A 187 19.58 1.30 -10.98
CA ASP A 187 20.87 1.64 -10.40
C ASP A 187 20.69 2.68 -9.30
N ILE A 188 21.11 2.33 -8.07
CA ILE A 188 21.04 3.22 -6.91
C ILE A 188 21.85 4.50 -7.08
N ARG A 189 22.92 4.46 -7.87
CA ARG A 189 23.77 5.63 -8.13
C ARG A 189 23.07 6.72 -8.96
N CYS A 190 21.99 6.36 -9.65
CA CYS A 190 21.19 7.27 -10.46
C CYS A 190 19.95 7.81 -9.74
N VAL A 191 19.85 7.60 -8.42
CA VAL A 191 18.70 8.10 -7.63
C VAL A 191 18.98 9.52 -7.15
N TYR A 192 18.17 10.47 -7.62
CA TYR A 192 18.15 11.84 -7.14
C TYR A 192 16.90 12.07 -6.30
N ALA A 193 17.06 12.38 -5.01
CA ALA A 193 15.97 12.81 -4.17
C ALA A 193 15.83 14.33 -4.25
N LEU A 194 14.80 14.84 -4.92
CA LEU A 194 14.44 16.24 -4.89
C LEU A 194 13.64 16.51 -3.62
N GLN A 195 14.26 17.12 -2.64
CA GLN A 195 13.59 17.62 -1.46
C GLN A 195 12.95 18.97 -1.78
N PHE A 196 11.64 18.98 -2.02
CA PHE A 196 10.90 20.25 -2.10
C PHE A 196 10.75 20.80 -0.68
N LEU A 197 11.46 21.86 -0.40
CA LEU A 197 11.21 22.73 0.76
C LEU A 197 9.88 23.47 0.54
N PHE A 198 8.77 22.88 0.97
CA PHE A 198 7.55 23.63 1.17
C PHE A 198 7.65 24.44 2.45
N LEU A 199 7.75 25.75 2.24
CA LEU A 199 7.46 26.95 3.07
C LEU A 199 7.12 26.79 4.58
N PRO A 200 7.32 27.86 5.38
CA PRO A 200 7.68 27.89 6.80
C PRO A 200 6.58 27.52 7.81
N PHE A 201 5.53 26.79 7.42
CA PHE A 201 4.44 26.39 8.34
C PHE A 201 4.50 24.94 8.84
N LEU A 202 5.51 24.15 8.46
CA LEU A 202 5.68 22.76 8.90
C LEU A 202 7.05 22.52 9.53
N SER A 203 7.42 23.36 10.50
CA SER A 203 8.67 23.24 11.26
C SER A 203 8.75 22.06 12.24
N PHE A 204 7.87 21.07 12.15
CA PHE A 204 7.84 19.91 13.06
C PHE A 204 8.01 18.54 12.41
N PHE A 205 8.34 18.45 11.12
CA PHE A 205 8.60 17.15 10.50
C PHE A 205 10.08 16.98 10.20
N PRO A 206 10.72 15.90 10.71
CA PRO A 206 12.07 15.56 10.30
C PRO A 206 12.10 15.27 8.80
N PRO A 207 13.24 15.51 8.11
CA PRO A 207 13.38 15.29 6.69
C PRO A 207 13.06 13.83 6.35
N TRP A 208 12.36 13.61 5.23
CA TRP A 208 12.03 12.29 4.71
C TRP A 208 13.31 11.48 4.52
N ILE A 209 13.41 10.34 5.18
CA ILE A 209 14.55 9.44 5.02
C ILE A 209 14.24 8.51 3.87
N PHE A 210 14.93 8.68 2.74
CA PHE A 210 14.94 7.71 1.64
C PHE A 210 16.02 6.67 1.93
N GLN A 211 15.64 5.42 2.06
CA GLN A 211 16.57 4.30 2.10
C GLN A 211 16.37 3.46 0.85
N ALA A 212 17.31 3.52 -0.07
CA ALA A 212 17.33 2.67 -1.24
C ALA A 212 18.22 1.45 -0.99
N GLN A 213 17.77 0.27 -1.37
CA GLN A 213 18.56 -0.96 -1.36
C GLN A 213 18.68 -1.50 -2.79
N THR A 214 19.89 -1.83 -3.21
CA THR A 214 20.14 -2.59 -4.42
C THR A 214 19.98 -4.08 -4.14
N SER A 215 19.26 -4.79 -4.99
CA SER A 215 19.34 -6.25 -5.02
C SER A 215 20.59 -6.62 -5.83
N PRO A 216 21.52 -7.45 -5.32
CA PRO A 216 22.54 -8.03 -6.17
C PRO A 216 21.83 -8.91 -7.22
N ARG A 217 22.11 -8.67 -8.50
CA ARG A 217 21.72 -9.61 -9.55
C ARG A 217 22.49 -10.90 -9.31
N VAL A 218 21.76 -11.99 -9.11
CA VAL A 218 22.26 -13.35 -9.24
C VAL A 218 22.08 -13.77 -10.68
#